data_2b9f641977a78ecab45573c6ce0f39c9
#
_entry.id   2b9f641977a78ecab45573c6ce0f39c9
#
_cell.length_a   1.000
_cell.length_b   1.000
_cell.length_c   1.000
_cell.angle_alpha   90.00
_cell.angle_beta   90.00
_cell.angle_gamma   90.00
#
_symmetry.space_group_name_H-M   'P 1'
#
loop_
_entity.id
_entity.type
_entity.pdbx_description
1 polymer ?
#
loop_
_entity_poly.entity_id
_entity_poly.type
_entity_poly.pdbx_seq_one_letter_code
_entity_poly.pdbx_strand_id
1 'polypeptide(L)'
;MGNIYHTALERYSRKLEQSEYDWFVVPDAVRRQMAENAMQEAIAGYPGMAVCDTAENAYQRKRMLAIFDQTVWALTRQVRAGQFVPEKFEVTFDELEGKESLEYRLSHDVTMRLEGRIDRLDTFEDENKISIKVIDYKSGNTKFDLIRVYRGLQLQLVVYMDAAMEMLRGQHPKKEILPGGILYYHIDDPVLESDTPLSDEEAEQALLFALRPDGLVNSGEEIYRAMDQNFEGKSQMIPVEIKKNGEISTARSKVASTEEFAVITRYVEHEIRQCGEAIYAGNIAVNPYRSDIETSCTYCPYASVCGMDAKMPVLDALTSAP
;
A
#
# COMPACT_ATOMS: atom_id res chain seq x y z
N MET A 1 -12.39 8.21 -9.07
CA MET A 1 -12.96 6.99 -8.44
C MET A 1 -12.12 6.50 -7.25
N GLY A 2 -10.79 6.48 -7.30
CA GLY A 2 -9.94 6.03 -6.20
C GLY A 2 -10.31 6.62 -4.84
N ASN A 3 -10.39 7.93 -4.73
CA ASN A 3 -10.70 8.63 -3.47
C ASN A 3 -12.02 8.20 -2.81
N ILE A 4 -13.02 7.73 -3.60
CA ILE A 4 -14.32 7.29 -3.04
C ILE A 4 -14.11 5.95 -2.30
N TYR A 5 -13.31 5.02 -2.85
CA TYR A 5 -13.02 3.75 -2.20
C TYR A 5 -12.23 3.94 -0.91
N HIS A 6 -11.22 4.83 -0.90
CA HIS A 6 -10.49 5.18 0.32
C HIS A 6 -11.41 5.71 1.41
N THR A 7 -12.26 6.71 1.07
CA THR A 7 -13.27 7.22 2.01
C THR A 7 -14.24 6.14 2.49
N ALA A 8 -14.64 5.22 1.60
CA ALA A 8 -15.53 4.12 1.99
C ALA A 8 -14.85 3.12 2.93
N LEU A 9 -13.56 2.78 2.69
CA LEU A 9 -12.78 1.91 3.57
C LEU A 9 -12.57 2.54 4.96
N GLU A 10 -12.24 3.82 5.02
CA GLU A 10 -12.15 4.57 6.28
C GLU A 10 -13.49 4.52 7.06
N ARG A 11 -14.59 4.83 6.39
CA ARG A 11 -15.93 4.79 7.01
C ARG A 11 -16.32 3.40 7.48
N TYR A 12 -16.03 2.38 6.68
CA TYR A 12 -16.27 0.99 7.09
C TYR A 12 -15.49 0.63 8.35
N SER A 13 -14.20 0.96 8.39
CA SER A 13 -13.32 0.67 9.53
C SER A 13 -13.81 1.39 10.80
N ARG A 14 -14.18 2.67 10.71
CA ARG A 14 -14.75 3.44 11.83
C ARG A 14 -16.08 2.86 12.32
N LYS A 15 -16.95 2.40 11.40
CA LYS A 15 -18.21 1.73 11.77
C LYS A 15 -17.96 0.42 12.50
N LEU A 16 -16.95 -0.33 12.06
CA LEU A 16 -16.56 -1.59 12.68
C LEU A 16 -16.00 -1.36 14.09
N GLU A 17 -15.11 -0.38 14.27
CA GLU A 17 -14.57 0.03 15.59
C GLU A 17 -15.65 0.50 16.57
N GLN A 18 -16.73 1.11 16.08
CA GLN A 18 -17.86 1.58 16.89
C GLN A 18 -18.90 0.50 17.18
N SER A 19 -18.73 -0.70 16.61
CA SER A 19 -19.63 -1.83 16.78
C SER A 19 -19.15 -2.78 17.89
N GLU A 20 -19.90 -3.84 18.13
CA GLU A 20 -19.52 -4.97 18.99
C GLU A 20 -18.57 -5.98 18.29
N TYR A 21 -18.22 -5.74 17.03
CA TYR A 21 -17.42 -6.64 16.20
C TYR A 21 -16.08 -6.01 15.87
N ASP A 22 -15.12 -6.86 15.54
CA ASP A 22 -13.85 -6.51 14.93
C ASP A 22 -13.66 -7.25 13.58
N TRP A 23 -12.52 -7.06 12.94
CA TRP A 23 -12.17 -7.68 11.66
C TRP A 23 -12.15 -9.22 11.73
N PHE A 24 -11.88 -9.80 12.91
CA PHE A 24 -11.76 -11.26 13.08
C PHE A 24 -13.11 -11.94 13.24
N VAL A 25 -14.08 -11.27 13.87
CA VAL A 25 -15.34 -11.90 14.29
C VAL A 25 -16.58 -11.36 13.61
N VAL A 26 -16.49 -10.29 12.81
CA VAL A 26 -17.67 -9.69 12.15
C VAL A 26 -18.41 -10.72 11.27
N PRO A 27 -19.72 -10.97 11.49
CA PRO A 27 -20.50 -11.88 10.66
C PRO A 27 -20.64 -11.35 9.23
N ASP A 28 -20.65 -12.23 8.21
CA ASP A 28 -20.69 -11.81 6.80
C ASP A 28 -21.92 -10.95 6.44
N ALA A 29 -23.07 -11.20 7.04
CA ALA A 29 -24.27 -10.38 6.83
C ALA A 29 -24.07 -8.94 7.37
N VAL A 30 -23.47 -8.81 8.55
CA VAL A 30 -23.16 -7.51 9.18
C VAL A 30 -22.08 -6.78 8.39
N ARG A 31 -21.00 -7.48 8.03
CA ARG A 31 -19.92 -6.97 7.17
C ARG A 31 -20.47 -6.36 5.88
N ARG A 32 -21.32 -7.11 5.18
CA ARG A 32 -21.94 -6.68 3.91
C ARG A 32 -22.80 -5.43 4.09
N GLN A 33 -23.65 -5.42 5.14
CA GLN A 33 -24.49 -4.25 5.41
C GLN A 33 -23.67 -3.02 5.77
N MET A 34 -22.62 -3.16 6.57
CA MET A 34 -21.72 -2.08 6.93
C MET A 34 -20.95 -1.55 5.70
N ALA A 35 -20.49 -2.46 4.83
CA ALA A 35 -19.80 -2.09 3.59
C ALA A 35 -20.72 -1.32 2.64
N GLU A 36 -21.95 -1.79 2.44
CA GLU A 36 -22.95 -1.10 1.63
C GLU A 36 -23.23 0.33 2.15
N ASN A 37 -23.47 0.47 3.45
CA ASN A 37 -23.73 1.76 4.07
C ASN A 37 -22.51 2.70 3.93
N ALA A 38 -21.31 2.23 4.20
CA ALA A 38 -20.09 3.02 4.08
C ALA A 38 -19.85 3.51 2.65
N MET A 39 -20.09 2.66 1.65
CA MET A 39 -19.92 3.02 0.25
C MET A 39 -20.99 3.99 -0.23
N GLN A 40 -22.26 3.80 0.17
CA GLN A 40 -23.35 4.74 -0.15
C GLN A 40 -23.07 6.13 0.43
N GLU A 41 -22.62 6.22 1.67
CA GLU A 41 -22.24 7.48 2.30
C GLU A 41 -21.04 8.16 1.61
N ALA A 42 -20.04 7.36 1.17
CA ALA A 42 -18.88 7.87 0.44
C ALA A 42 -19.31 8.45 -0.92
N ILE A 43 -20.18 7.74 -1.66
CA ILE A 43 -20.73 8.20 -2.94
C ILE A 43 -21.55 9.49 -2.75
N ALA A 44 -22.42 9.54 -1.72
CA ALA A 44 -23.26 10.70 -1.44
C ALA A 44 -22.43 11.95 -1.09
N GLY A 45 -21.29 11.78 -0.47
CA GLY A 45 -20.35 12.86 -0.13
C GLY A 45 -19.51 13.36 -1.31
N TYR A 46 -19.60 12.73 -2.51
CA TYR A 46 -18.76 13.09 -3.66
C TYR A 46 -19.54 13.96 -4.66
N PRO A 47 -19.23 15.28 -4.78
CA PRO A 47 -20.06 16.22 -5.53
C PRO A 47 -20.33 15.85 -7.00
N GLY A 48 -19.39 15.16 -7.65
CA GLY A 48 -19.49 14.79 -9.07
C GLY A 48 -20.44 13.62 -9.36
N MET A 49 -20.80 12.79 -8.36
CA MET A 49 -21.68 11.63 -8.53
C MET A 49 -23.12 11.87 -8.05
N ALA A 50 -23.35 12.91 -7.25
CA ALA A 50 -24.66 13.23 -6.70
C ALA A 50 -25.58 13.99 -7.71
N VAL A 51 -25.02 14.51 -8.78
CA VAL A 51 -25.69 15.56 -9.60
C VAL A 51 -26.55 15.02 -10.75
N CYS A 52 -26.33 13.76 -11.22
CA CYS A 52 -27.10 13.25 -12.37
C CYS A 52 -27.62 11.84 -12.14
N ASP A 53 -28.94 11.70 -12.12
CA ASP A 53 -29.61 10.38 -12.03
C ASP A 53 -29.78 9.78 -13.44
N THR A 54 -28.63 9.44 -14.07
CA THR A 54 -28.60 8.77 -15.37
C THR A 54 -28.48 7.27 -15.19
N ALA A 55 -28.92 6.50 -16.20
CA ALA A 55 -28.76 5.04 -16.20
C ALA A 55 -27.28 4.62 -16.09
N GLU A 56 -26.37 5.40 -16.68
CA GLU A 56 -24.91 5.18 -16.58
C GLU A 56 -24.43 5.36 -15.14
N ASN A 57 -24.82 6.42 -14.46
CA ASN A 57 -24.45 6.66 -13.07
C ASN A 57 -25.06 5.61 -12.12
N ALA A 58 -26.28 5.16 -12.39
CA ALA A 58 -26.89 4.06 -11.63
C ALA A 58 -26.11 2.75 -11.80
N TYR A 59 -25.66 2.42 -13.01
CA TYR A 59 -24.80 1.27 -13.27
C TYR A 59 -23.45 1.39 -12.58
N GLN A 60 -22.79 2.55 -12.67
CA GLN A 60 -21.51 2.81 -12.01
C GLN A 60 -21.63 2.66 -10.49
N ARG A 61 -22.66 3.23 -9.86
CA ARG A 61 -22.91 3.06 -8.42
C ARG A 61 -23.06 1.59 -8.04
N LYS A 62 -23.85 0.82 -8.80
CA LYS A 62 -24.05 -0.62 -8.55
C LYS A 62 -22.73 -1.39 -8.65
N ARG A 63 -21.93 -1.10 -9.67
CA ARG A 63 -20.61 -1.71 -9.86
C ARG A 63 -19.66 -1.38 -8.72
N MET A 64 -19.62 -0.11 -8.30
CA MET A 64 -18.76 0.33 -7.18
C MET A 64 -19.15 -0.37 -5.87
N LEU A 65 -20.45 -0.52 -5.59
CA LEU A 65 -20.92 -1.27 -4.41
C LEU A 65 -20.48 -2.74 -4.46
N ALA A 66 -20.57 -3.40 -5.60
CA ALA A 66 -20.15 -4.79 -5.76
C ALA A 66 -18.63 -4.97 -5.56
N ILE A 67 -17.82 -4.13 -6.20
CA ILE A 67 -16.36 -4.11 -6.03
C ILE A 67 -15.98 -3.85 -4.58
N PHE A 68 -16.66 -2.92 -3.92
CA PHE A 68 -16.37 -2.58 -2.53
C PHE A 68 -16.73 -3.70 -1.56
N ASP A 69 -17.90 -4.35 -1.73
CA ASP A 69 -18.28 -5.52 -0.92
C ASP A 69 -17.25 -6.64 -1.06
N GLN A 70 -16.80 -6.93 -2.29
CA GLN A 70 -15.76 -7.91 -2.58
C GLN A 70 -14.41 -7.52 -1.97
N THR A 71 -14.03 -6.24 -2.04
CA THR A 71 -12.82 -5.71 -1.40
C THR A 71 -12.82 -5.92 0.11
N VAL A 72 -13.91 -5.51 0.78
CA VAL A 72 -14.04 -5.67 2.23
C VAL A 72 -14.09 -7.15 2.63
N TRP A 73 -14.73 -8.00 1.82
CA TRP A 73 -14.73 -9.44 2.02
C TRP A 73 -13.31 -10.01 1.95
N ALA A 74 -12.54 -9.71 0.91
CA ALA A 74 -11.17 -10.21 0.76
C ALA A 74 -10.25 -9.70 1.88
N LEU A 75 -10.32 -8.41 2.24
CA LEU A 75 -9.56 -7.84 3.36
C LEU A 75 -9.91 -8.52 4.69
N THR A 76 -11.18 -8.84 4.92
CA THR A 76 -11.63 -9.56 6.13
C THR A 76 -11.04 -10.97 6.15
N ARG A 77 -11.03 -11.68 5.00
CA ARG A 77 -10.42 -13.01 4.90
C ARG A 77 -8.89 -12.96 5.15
N GLN A 78 -8.22 -11.93 4.62
CA GLN A 78 -6.79 -11.73 4.83
C GLN A 78 -6.44 -11.45 6.31
N VAL A 79 -7.24 -10.64 7.01
CA VAL A 79 -7.04 -10.39 8.44
C VAL A 79 -7.23 -11.68 9.24
N ARG A 80 -8.29 -12.44 8.95
CA ARG A 80 -8.60 -13.71 9.65
C ARG A 80 -7.59 -14.83 9.40
N ALA A 81 -6.85 -14.78 8.30
CA ALA A 81 -5.79 -15.74 8.01
C ALA A 81 -4.54 -15.56 8.87
N GLY A 82 -4.39 -14.38 9.48
CA GLY A 82 -3.22 -13.99 10.26
C GLY A 82 -3.55 -13.54 11.69
N GLN A 83 -2.61 -12.79 12.24
CA GLN A 83 -2.65 -12.21 13.60
C GLN A 83 -2.41 -10.69 13.57
N PHE A 84 -2.12 -10.11 12.41
CA PHE A 84 -1.99 -8.67 12.28
C PHE A 84 -3.33 -7.98 12.49
N VAL A 85 -3.37 -7.06 13.43
CA VAL A 85 -4.57 -6.30 13.79
C VAL A 85 -4.56 -4.97 13.04
N PRO A 86 -5.60 -4.64 12.27
CA PRO A 86 -5.76 -3.31 11.70
C PRO A 86 -5.95 -2.27 12.80
N GLU A 87 -5.04 -1.30 12.93
CA GLU A 87 -5.08 -0.31 14.01
C GLU A 87 -5.43 1.09 13.54
N LYS A 88 -4.90 1.51 12.39
CA LYS A 88 -5.08 2.88 11.92
C LYS A 88 -5.46 2.92 10.46
N PHE A 89 -6.36 3.86 10.12
CA PHE A 89 -6.87 4.07 8.77
C PHE A 89 -6.81 5.55 8.42
N GLU A 90 -6.35 5.88 7.21
CA GLU A 90 -6.29 7.24 6.68
C GLU A 90 -5.61 8.25 7.64
N VAL A 91 -4.57 7.78 8.36
CA VAL A 91 -3.85 8.58 9.35
C VAL A 91 -2.86 9.51 8.67
N THR A 92 -2.99 10.81 8.93
CA THR A 92 -2.06 11.82 8.42
C THR A 92 -0.76 11.85 9.21
N PHE A 93 0.32 12.26 8.58
CA PHE A 93 1.61 12.40 9.25
C PHE A 93 1.57 13.39 10.41
N ASP A 94 0.66 14.39 10.37
CA ASP A 94 0.46 15.34 11.47
C ASP A 94 -0.18 14.71 12.72
N GLU A 95 -0.95 13.63 12.52
CA GLU A 95 -1.57 12.86 13.60
C GLU A 95 -0.62 11.81 14.19
N LEU A 96 0.52 11.55 13.52
CA LEU A 96 1.56 10.69 14.06
C LEU A 96 2.37 11.43 15.13
N GLU A 97 2.44 10.88 16.33
CA GLU A 97 3.39 11.33 17.34
C GLU A 97 4.80 10.87 16.92
N GLY A 98 5.82 11.71 17.04
CA GLY A 98 7.19 11.37 16.62
C GLY A 98 7.58 12.02 15.27
N LYS A 99 7.26 13.29 15.09
CA LYS A 99 7.41 14.04 13.83
C LYS A 99 8.84 14.16 13.27
N GLU A 100 9.86 13.76 14.03
CA GLU A 100 11.27 13.95 13.63
C GLU A 100 11.66 13.13 12.40
N SER A 101 11.04 11.98 12.17
CA SER A 101 11.33 11.13 11.00
C SER A 101 10.88 11.71 9.66
N LEU A 102 9.96 12.68 9.71
CA LEU A 102 9.40 13.36 8.53
C LEU A 102 10.05 14.74 8.29
N GLU A 103 10.98 15.11 9.15
CA GLU A 103 11.75 16.35 9.05
C GLU A 103 13.20 16.03 8.64
N TYR A 104 13.54 16.47 7.45
CA TYR A 104 14.88 16.27 6.90
C TYR A 104 15.67 17.56 7.01
N ARG A 105 16.72 17.57 7.84
CA ARG A 105 17.67 18.68 7.83
C ARG A 105 18.45 18.68 6.52
N LEU A 106 18.33 19.79 5.81
CA LEU A 106 19.09 20.08 4.61
C LEU A 106 20.33 20.92 4.97
N SER A 107 21.20 21.18 3.98
CA SER A 107 22.26 22.15 4.12
C SER A 107 21.70 23.55 4.48
N HIS A 108 22.53 24.38 5.09
CA HIS A 108 22.17 25.78 5.46
C HIS A 108 21.04 25.92 6.49
N ASP A 109 20.92 24.99 7.45
CA ASP A 109 19.94 25.04 8.55
C ASP A 109 18.47 25.10 8.09
N VAL A 110 18.20 24.60 6.89
CA VAL A 110 16.84 24.46 6.35
C VAL A 110 16.29 23.09 6.69
N THR A 111 15.04 23.03 7.11
CA THR A 111 14.32 21.79 7.35
C THR A 111 13.26 21.59 6.27
N MET A 112 13.31 20.47 5.59
CA MET A 112 12.25 20.00 4.70
C MET A 112 11.33 19.08 5.50
N ARG A 113 10.02 19.27 5.37
CA ARG A 113 9.01 18.41 5.99
C ARG A 113 8.22 17.68 4.91
N LEU A 114 8.01 16.38 5.09
CA LEU A 114 7.10 15.61 4.27
C LEU A 114 5.68 15.66 4.85
N GLU A 115 4.71 15.74 3.95
CA GLU A 115 3.30 15.57 4.26
C GLU A 115 2.79 14.31 3.57
N GLY A 116 1.92 13.58 4.24
CA GLY A 116 1.38 12.34 3.70
C GLY A 116 0.29 11.76 4.59
N ARG A 117 -0.30 10.68 4.09
CA ARG A 117 -1.36 9.95 4.79
C ARG A 117 -1.21 8.47 4.51
N ILE A 118 -1.16 7.66 5.57
CA ILE A 118 -1.10 6.20 5.50
C ILE A 118 -2.53 5.68 5.40
N ASP A 119 -2.85 4.94 4.35
CA ASP A 119 -4.20 4.43 4.13
C ASP A 119 -4.59 3.41 5.21
N ARG A 120 -3.67 2.49 5.55
CA ARG A 120 -3.87 1.50 6.60
C ARG A 120 -2.56 1.04 7.23
N LEU A 121 -2.58 0.94 8.55
CA LEU A 121 -1.51 0.40 9.38
C LEU A 121 -2.05 -0.77 10.20
N ASP A 122 -1.42 -1.92 10.09
CA ASP A 122 -1.70 -3.10 10.91
C ASP A 122 -0.47 -3.43 11.77
N THR A 123 -0.70 -3.93 12.98
CA THR A 123 0.36 -4.36 13.89
C THR A 123 0.18 -5.82 14.32
N PHE A 124 1.30 -6.46 14.56
CA PHE A 124 1.38 -7.74 15.26
C PHE A 124 2.32 -7.57 16.44
N GLU A 125 1.79 -7.75 17.64
CA GLU A 125 2.48 -7.49 18.90
C GLU A 125 2.70 -8.79 19.68
N ASP A 126 3.94 -9.00 20.12
CA ASP A 126 4.31 -9.99 21.13
C ASP A 126 4.84 -9.31 22.41
N GLU A 127 5.40 -10.08 23.34
CA GLU A 127 5.89 -9.54 24.61
C GLU A 127 6.95 -8.45 24.42
N ASN A 128 7.83 -8.59 23.44
CA ASN A 128 9.04 -7.77 23.28
C ASN A 128 9.09 -6.98 21.97
N LYS A 129 8.24 -7.32 21.01
CA LYS A 129 8.31 -6.79 19.64
C LYS A 129 6.95 -6.34 19.12
N ILE A 130 6.97 -5.37 18.22
CA ILE A 130 5.82 -4.98 17.39
C ILE A 130 6.25 -5.01 15.94
N SER A 131 5.61 -5.84 15.14
CA SER A 131 5.79 -5.88 13.69
C SER A 131 4.72 -5.06 13.00
N ILE A 132 5.12 -4.23 12.03
CA ILE A 132 4.23 -3.28 11.33
C ILE A 132 4.01 -3.73 9.90
N LYS A 133 2.75 -3.68 9.46
CA LYS A 133 2.37 -3.85 8.07
C LYS A 133 1.67 -2.60 7.56
N VAL A 134 2.22 -1.97 6.54
CA VAL A 134 1.64 -0.81 5.87
C VAL A 134 0.95 -1.27 4.58
N ILE A 135 -0.28 -0.82 4.38
CA ILE A 135 -1.07 -1.11 3.18
C ILE A 135 -1.50 0.21 2.57
N ASP A 136 -1.26 0.36 1.26
CA ASP A 136 -1.73 1.48 0.45
C ASP A 136 -2.69 0.95 -0.61
N TYR A 137 -3.89 1.53 -0.69
CA TYR A 137 -4.95 1.11 -1.59
C TYR A 137 -4.78 1.73 -2.98
N LYS A 138 -4.79 0.91 -4.01
CA LYS A 138 -4.63 1.35 -5.40
C LYS A 138 -5.85 0.95 -6.25
N SER A 139 -6.39 1.89 -7.00
CA SER A 139 -7.45 1.63 -8.00
C SER A 139 -6.90 1.38 -9.41
N GLY A 140 -5.60 1.17 -9.56
CA GLY A 140 -4.90 0.92 -10.82
C GLY A 140 -3.92 -0.26 -10.70
N ASN A 141 -3.23 -0.58 -11.80
CA ASN A 141 -2.34 -1.75 -11.90
C ASN A 141 -0.91 -1.50 -11.38
N THR A 142 -0.73 -0.65 -10.38
CA THR A 142 0.58 -0.34 -9.79
C THR A 142 1.14 -1.57 -9.10
N LYS A 143 2.23 -2.14 -9.60
CA LYS A 143 2.95 -3.25 -8.94
C LYS A 143 4.15 -2.71 -8.17
N PHE A 144 4.46 -3.33 -7.04
CA PHE A 144 5.66 -3.02 -6.28
C PHE A 144 6.90 -3.55 -7.00
N ASP A 145 7.89 -2.66 -7.19
CA ASP A 145 9.15 -2.97 -7.87
C ASP A 145 10.31 -2.24 -7.17
N LEU A 146 11.27 -3.00 -6.64
CA LEU A 146 12.47 -2.47 -6.00
C LEU A 146 13.33 -1.64 -6.96
N ILE A 147 13.33 -1.95 -8.27
CA ILE A 147 14.02 -1.14 -9.26
C ILE A 147 13.38 0.26 -9.35
N ARG A 148 12.07 0.33 -9.25
CA ARG A 148 11.35 1.63 -9.21
C ARG A 148 11.63 2.40 -7.92
N VAL A 149 11.75 1.71 -6.77
CA VAL A 149 12.19 2.32 -5.51
C VAL A 149 13.61 2.90 -5.68
N TYR A 150 14.54 2.10 -6.21
CA TYR A 150 15.92 2.53 -6.50
C TYR A 150 15.99 3.73 -7.45
N ARG A 151 15.06 3.85 -8.37
CA ARG A 151 14.99 4.98 -9.33
C ARG A 151 14.18 6.19 -8.81
N GLY A 152 13.79 6.20 -7.55
CA GLY A 152 13.01 7.29 -6.94
C GLY A 152 11.55 7.37 -7.37
N LEU A 153 10.99 6.32 -8.01
CA LEU A 153 9.65 6.32 -8.59
C LEU A 153 8.57 5.72 -7.67
N GLN A 154 8.96 4.96 -6.64
CA GLN A 154 8.04 4.29 -5.70
C GLN A 154 8.53 4.43 -4.26
N LEU A 155 8.69 5.65 -3.76
CA LEU A 155 9.20 5.91 -2.40
C LEU A 155 8.12 5.82 -1.33
N GLN A 156 6.85 6.01 -1.69
CA GLN A 156 5.71 6.21 -0.80
C GLN A 156 5.60 5.16 0.31
N LEU A 157 5.57 3.87 -0.03
CA LEU A 157 5.41 2.79 0.96
C LEU A 157 6.58 2.70 1.94
N VAL A 158 7.80 2.98 1.49
CA VAL A 158 8.99 2.97 2.36
C VAL A 158 8.94 4.14 3.35
N VAL A 159 8.55 5.34 2.87
CA VAL A 159 8.33 6.52 3.72
C VAL A 159 7.24 6.25 4.75
N TYR A 160 6.15 5.62 4.35
CA TYR A 160 5.06 5.27 5.26
C TYR A 160 5.49 4.29 6.34
N MET A 161 6.29 3.28 5.98
CA MET A 161 6.85 2.32 6.94
C MET A 161 7.77 3.03 7.93
N ASP A 162 8.66 3.89 7.45
CA ASP A 162 9.58 4.64 8.30
C ASP A 162 8.84 5.53 9.30
N ALA A 163 7.88 6.31 8.83
CA ALA A 163 7.02 7.15 9.67
C ALA A 163 6.26 6.34 10.74
N ALA A 164 5.70 5.19 10.35
CA ALA A 164 4.96 4.32 11.25
C ALA A 164 5.87 3.68 12.32
N MET A 165 7.07 3.25 11.92
CA MET A 165 8.07 2.68 12.84
C MET A 165 8.52 3.72 13.87
N GLU A 166 8.77 4.96 13.45
CA GLU A 166 9.20 6.02 14.35
C GLU A 166 8.11 6.39 15.37
N MET A 167 6.88 6.51 14.90
CA MET A 167 5.72 6.72 15.77
C MET A 167 5.65 5.65 16.87
N LEU A 168 5.72 4.36 16.48
CA LEU A 168 5.59 3.26 17.44
C LEU A 168 6.80 3.13 18.36
N ARG A 169 8.01 3.50 17.92
CA ARG A 169 9.19 3.59 18.80
C ARG A 169 8.97 4.63 19.91
N GLY A 170 8.37 5.78 19.57
CA GLY A 170 8.00 6.80 20.55
C GLY A 170 6.96 6.32 21.56
N GLN A 171 5.94 5.60 21.09
CA GLN A 171 4.85 5.07 21.92
C GLN A 171 5.26 3.85 22.76
N HIS A 172 6.15 3.01 22.24
CA HIS A 172 6.58 1.75 22.85
C HIS A 172 8.10 1.67 23.04
N PRO A 173 8.73 2.54 23.87
CA PRO A 173 10.19 2.64 23.96
C PRO A 173 10.89 1.38 24.53
N LYS A 174 10.11 0.42 25.03
CA LYS A 174 10.63 -0.86 25.57
C LYS A 174 10.51 -2.02 24.59
N LYS A 175 9.84 -1.82 23.45
CA LYS A 175 9.62 -2.86 22.46
C LYS A 175 10.49 -2.63 21.22
N GLU A 176 10.95 -3.71 20.63
CA GLU A 176 11.59 -3.68 19.33
C GLU A 176 10.55 -3.50 18.23
N ILE A 177 10.70 -2.46 17.41
CA ILE A 177 9.77 -2.18 16.30
C ILE A 177 10.37 -2.72 15.00
N LEU A 178 9.66 -3.63 14.36
CA LEU A 178 10.11 -4.36 13.16
C LEU A 178 9.23 -4.05 11.94
N PRO A 179 9.84 -3.90 10.74
CA PRO A 179 9.08 -3.85 9.50
C PRO A 179 8.51 -5.23 9.20
N GLY A 180 7.20 -5.39 9.17
CA GLY A 180 6.53 -6.63 8.78
C GLY A 180 6.32 -6.70 7.27
N GLY A 181 5.82 -5.62 6.66
CA GLY A 181 5.62 -5.56 5.22
C GLY A 181 5.07 -4.24 4.71
N ILE A 182 5.37 -3.95 3.45
CA ILE A 182 4.87 -2.79 2.70
C ILE A 182 4.12 -3.30 1.47
N LEU A 183 2.82 -3.04 1.39
CA LEU A 183 1.93 -3.70 0.45
C LEU A 183 1.04 -2.72 -0.30
N TYR A 184 0.87 -2.91 -1.60
CA TYR A 184 -0.21 -2.35 -2.39
C TYR A 184 -1.38 -3.34 -2.41
N TYR A 185 -2.56 -2.89 -2.03
CA TYR A 185 -3.79 -3.63 -2.21
C TYR A 185 -4.59 -3.02 -3.37
N HIS A 186 -4.89 -3.84 -4.38
CA HIS A 186 -5.64 -3.39 -5.55
C HIS A 186 -7.15 -3.56 -5.32
N ILE A 187 -7.86 -2.43 -5.39
CA ILE A 187 -9.32 -2.43 -5.42
C ILE A 187 -9.74 -2.70 -6.85
N ASP A 188 -10.03 -3.94 -7.15
CA ASP A 188 -10.26 -4.44 -8.50
C ASP A 188 -11.45 -5.41 -8.54
N ASP A 189 -11.91 -5.71 -9.76
CA ASP A 189 -12.96 -6.67 -10.10
C ASP A 189 -12.36 -7.73 -11.04
N PRO A 190 -11.55 -8.66 -10.50
CA PRO A 190 -10.81 -9.60 -11.32
C PRO A 190 -11.75 -10.61 -11.99
N VAL A 191 -11.51 -10.83 -13.27
CA VAL A 191 -12.18 -11.91 -14.03
C VAL A 191 -11.40 -13.21 -13.81
N LEU A 192 -12.07 -14.22 -13.28
CA LEU A 192 -11.50 -15.56 -13.13
C LEU A 192 -11.66 -16.34 -14.43
N GLU A 193 -10.53 -16.79 -14.98
CA GLU A 193 -10.51 -17.65 -16.15
C GLU A 193 -10.30 -19.11 -15.71
N SER A 194 -11.15 -20.03 -16.19
CA SER A 194 -11.04 -21.46 -15.92
C SER A 194 -11.57 -22.28 -17.12
N ASP A 195 -10.87 -23.35 -17.45
CA ASP A 195 -11.27 -24.29 -18.52
C ASP A 195 -12.46 -25.17 -18.10
N THR A 196 -12.75 -25.29 -16.81
CA THR A 196 -13.84 -26.07 -16.24
C THR A 196 -14.64 -25.23 -15.23
N PRO A 197 -15.93 -25.51 -15.03
CA PRO A 197 -16.68 -24.85 -13.96
C PRO A 197 -16.00 -25.07 -12.61
N LEU A 198 -15.76 -23.96 -11.89
CA LEU A 198 -15.21 -23.99 -10.52
C LEU A 198 -16.33 -24.28 -9.52
N SER A 199 -16.03 -25.04 -8.49
CA SER A 199 -16.86 -25.08 -7.28
C SER A 199 -16.83 -23.72 -6.56
N ASP A 200 -17.78 -23.45 -5.67
CA ASP A 200 -17.83 -22.21 -4.90
C ASP A 200 -16.53 -22.00 -4.09
N GLU A 201 -15.98 -23.06 -3.51
CA GLU A 201 -14.74 -23.03 -2.75
C GLU A 201 -13.52 -22.72 -3.62
N GLU A 202 -13.42 -23.35 -4.80
CA GLU A 202 -12.35 -23.08 -5.77
C GLU A 202 -12.42 -21.64 -6.31
N ALA A 203 -13.63 -21.15 -6.57
CA ALA A 203 -13.85 -19.77 -7.01
C ALA A 203 -13.45 -18.76 -5.92
N GLU A 204 -13.81 -19.02 -4.65
CA GLU A 204 -13.41 -18.20 -3.51
C GLU A 204 -11.89 -18.16 -3.37
N GLN A 205 -11.21 -19.29 -3.45
CA GLN A 205 -9.74 -19.37 -3.37
C GLN A 205 -9.06 -18.64 -4.54
N ALA A 206 -9.55 -18.82 -5.75
CA ALA A 206 -9.03 -18.15 -6.93
C ALA A 206 -9.21 -16.63 -6.84
N LEU A 207 -10.34 -16.19 -6.31
CA LEU A 207 -10.64 -14.77 -6.09
C LEU A 207 -9.73 -14.15 -5.03
N LEU A 208 -9.52 -14.81 -3.89
CA LEU A 208 -8.59 -14.38 -2.84
C LEU A 208 -7.17 -14.25 -3.40
N PHE A 209 -6.76 -15.23 -4.21
CA PHE A 209 -5.46 -15.19 -4.86
C PHE A 209 -5.32 -14.03 -5.85
N ALA A 210 -6.35 -13.73 -6.63
CA ALA A 210 -6.38 -12.62 -7.58
C ALA A 210 -6.34 -11.25 -6.86
N LEU A 211 -6.98 -11.15 -5.68
CA LEU A 211 -7.02 -9.95 -4.83
C LEU A 211 -5.90 -9.91 -3.78
N ARG A 212 -4.90 -10.77 -3.91
CA ARG A 212 -3.75 -10.78 -3.00
C ARG A 212 -2.95 -9.49 -3.14
N PRO A 213 -2.55 -8.84 -2.01
CA PRO A 213 -1.67 -7.69 -2.04
C PRO A 213 -0.35 -7.97 -2.76
N ASP A 214 0.23 -6.95 -3.37
CA ASP A 214 1.55 -6.99 -3.97
C ASP A 214 2.50 -6.05 -3.21
N GLY A 215 3.72 -6.49 -2.92
CA GLY A 215 4.67 -5.70 -2.16
C GLY A 215 5.80 -6.52 -1.56
N LEU A 216 6.46 -5.98 -0.56
CA LEU A 216 7.59 -6.58 0.11
C LEU A 216 7.21 -7.03 1.52
N VAL A 217 7.49 -8.28 1.87
CA VAL A 217 7.18 -8.89 3.18
C VAL A 217 8.49 -9.23 3.90
N ASN A 218 8.52 -9.09 5.22
CA ASN A 218 9.66 -9.49 6.01
C ASN A 218 9.86 -11.02 5.95
N SER A 219 11.10 -11.45 5.70
CA SER A 219 11.46 -12.86 5.54
C SER A 219 11.54 -13.63 6.87
N GLY A 220 11.41 -12.97 8.01
CA GLY A 220 11.33 -13.62 9.33
C GLY A 220 10.12 -14.53 9.44
N GLU A 221 10.33 -15.81 9.78
CA GLU A 221 9.25 -16.81 9.80
C GLU A 221 8.09 -16.41 10.71
N GLU A 222 8.39 -15.90 11.87
CA GLU A 222 7.41 -15.40 12.84
C GLU A 222 6.51 -14.30 12.24
N ILE A 223 7.11 -13.42 11.44
CA ILE A 223 6.41 -12.26 10.86
C ILE A 223 5.50 -12.68 9.69
N TYR A 224 6.03 -13.43 8.71
CA TYR A 224 5.18 -13.82 7.58
C TYR A 224 4.12 -14.85 7.98
N ARG A 225 4.39 -15.69 8.97
CA ARG A 225 3.37 -16.59 9.56
C ARG A 225 2.30 -15.84 10.33
N ALA A 226 2.64 -14.73 10.97
CA ALA A 226 1.62 -13.87 11.57
C ALA A 226 0.73 -13.15 10.54
N MET A 227 1.13 -13.09 9.25
CA MET A 227 0.27 -12.58 8.16
C MET A 227 -0.62 -13.65 7.55
N ASP A 228 -0.14 -14.90 7.48
CA ASP A 228 -0.87 -16.06 6.98
C ASP A 228 -0.38 -17.30 7.73
N GLN A 229 -1.18 -17.80 8.67
CA GLN A 229 -0.74 -18.82 9.63
C GLN A 229 -0.56 -20.20 9.01
N ASN A 230 -1.39 -20.57 8.06
CA ASN A 230 -1.60 -21.97 7.70
C ASN A 230 -1.33 -22.27 6.21
N PHE A 231 -0.52 -21.46 5.52
CA PHE A 231 -0.25 -21.77 4.13
C PHE A 231 0.91 -22.76 3.96
N GLU A 232 0.74 -23.66 3.00
CA GLU A 232 1.77 -24.53 2.46
C GLU A 232 1.99 -24.17 0.99
N GLY A 233 3.24 -24.14 0.53
CA GLY A 233 3.56 -23.72 -0.82
C GLY A 233 3.31 -22.21 -1.02
N LYS A 234 2.37 -21.85 -1.90
CA LYS A 234 2.10 -20.46 -2.26
C LYS A 234 0.96 -19.87 -1.43
N SER A 235 1.24 -18.80 -0.69
CA SER A 235 0.21 -18.10 0.08
C SER A 235 -0.82 -17.41 -0.84
N GLN A 236 -2.07 -17.42 -0.42
CA GLN A 236 -3.17 -16.68 -1.05
C GLN A 236 -3.31 -15.27 -0.47
N MET A 237 -2.69 -14.98 0.68
CA MET A 237 -2.83 -13.74 1.42
C MET A 237 -1.67 -12.77 1.24
N ILE A 238 -0.45 -13.29 1.01
CA ILE A 238 0.79 -12.50 0.89
C ILE A 238 1.66 -13.00 -0.27
N PRO A 239 2.56 -12.18 -0.84
CA PRO A 239 3.42 -12.58 -1.96
C PRO A 239 4.60 -13.46 -1.51
N VAL A 240 4.31 -14.54 -0.78
CA VAL A 240 5.31 -15.50 -0.25
C VAL A 240 4.99 -16.90 -0.72
N GLU A 241 6.02 -17.66 -1.09
CA GLU A 241 5.96 -19.07 -1.42
C GLU A 241 7.03 -19.85 -0.64
N ILE A 242 6.63 -20.96 -0.01
CA ILE A 242 7.50 -21.84 0.74
C ILE A 242 7.74 -23.11 -0.08
N LYS A 243 9.00 -23.52 -0.20
CA LYS A 243 9.40 -24.76 -0.83
C LYS A 243 9.03 -25.97 0.03
N LYS A 244 9.06 -27.18 -0.55
CA LYS A 244 8.79 -28.42 0.17
C LYS A 244 9.74 -28.69 1.35
N ASN A 245 10.92 -28.08 1.36
CA ASN A 245 11.90 -28.16 2.46
C ASN A 245 11.68 -27.13 3.57
N GLY A 246 10.61 -26.31 3.51
CA GLY A 246 10.28 -25.30 4.50
C GLY A 246 10.95 -23.93 4.26
N GLU A 247 11.85 -23.80 3.29
CA GLU A 247 12.51 -22.53 2.97
C GLU A 247 11.65 -21.63 2.07
N ILE A 248 11.81 -20.32 2.21
CA ILE A 248 11.20 -19.35 1.28
C ILE A 248 11.78 -19.51 -0.13
N SER A 249 10.92 -19.52 -1.13
CA SER A 249 11.31 -19.48 -2.53
C SER A 249 11.62 -18.05 -2.95
N THR A 250 12.87 -17.62 -2.87
CA THR A 250 13.30 -16.25 -3.22
C THR A 250 12.95 -15.84 -4.67
N ALA A 251 12.92 -16.80 -5.59
CA ALA A 251 12.54 -16.54 -7.00
C ALA A 251 11.03 -16.29 -7.19
N ARG A 252 10.18 -16.68 -6.25
CA ARG A 252 8.71 -16.60 -6.34
C ARG A 252 8.07 -15.81 -5.21
N SER A 253 8.90 -15.27 -4.31
CA SER A 253 8.47 -14.44 -3.18
C SER A 253 9.06 -13.04 -3.31
N LYS A 254 8.32 -12.05 -2.83
CA LYS A 254 8.81 -10.70 -2.64
C LYS A 254 9.10 -10.49 -1.16
N VAL A 255 10.31 -10.81 -0.75
CA VAL A 255 10.71 -10.77 0.66
C VAL A 255 12.03 -10.03 0.86
N ALA A 256 12.20 -9.43 2.03
CA ALA A 256 13.44 -8.84 2.50
C ALA A 256 13.62 -9.12 3.99
N SER A 257 14.86 -9.24 4.46
CA SER A 257 15.14 -9.31 5.89
C SER A 257 14.95 -7.95 6.58
N THR A 258 14.93 -7.94 7.89
CA THR A 258 14.87 -6.68 8.66
C THR A 258 16.06 -5.77 8.33
N GLU A 259 17.25 -6.33 8.14
CA GLU A 259 18.44 -5.58 7.73
C GLU A 259 18.33 -5.01 6.32
N GLU A 260 17.75 -5.77 5.39
CA GLU A 260 17.50 -5.32 4.02
C GLU A 260 16.44 -4.21 3.99
N PHE A 261 15.38 -4.30 4.80
CA PHE A 261 14.45 -3.18 4.99
C PHE A 261 15.17 -1.93 5.49
N ALA A 262 16.07 -2.05 6.46
CA ALA A 262 16.84 -0.92 6.96
C ALA A 262 17.78 -0.31 5.89
N VAL A 263 18.30 -1.11 4.96
CA VAL A 263 19.08 -0.60 3.81
C VAL A 263 18.19 0.18 2.86
N ILE A 264 17.00 -0.37 2.53
CA ILE A 264 16.02 0.29 1.65
C ILE A 264 15.58 1.62 2.25
N THR A 265 15.27 1.67 3.55
CA THR A 265 14.86 2.90 4.24
C THR A 265 15.95 3.96 4.17
N ARG A 266 17.20 3.64 4.55
CA ARG A 266 18.32 4.59 4.46
C ARG A 266 18.56 5.11 3.04
N TYR A 267 18.40 4.24 2.05
CA TYR A 267 18.51 4.65 0.65
C TYR A 267 17.42 5.67 0.29
N VAL A 268 16.16 5.39 0.64
CA VAL A 268 15.03 6.29 0.37
C VAL A 268 15.17 7.62 1.10
N GLU A 269 15.61 7.61 2.36
CA GLU A 269 15.92 8.84 3.11
C GLU A 269 16.98 9.68 2.40
N HIS A 270 18.03 9.02 1.88
CA HIS A 270 19.08 9.71 1.12
C HIS A 270 18.51 10.37 -0.14
N GLU A 271 17.73 9.65 -0.94
CA GLU A 271 17.09 10.15 -2.16
C GLU A 271 16.15 11.34 -1.88
N ILE A 272 15.36 11.26 -0.83
CA ILE A 272 14.46 12.34 -0.41
C ILE A 272 15.28 13.58 -0.02
N ARG A 273 16.37 13.40 0.72
CA ARG A 273 17.25 14.50 1.10
C ARG A 273 17.90 15.14 -0.11
N GLN A 274 18.39 14.37 -1.07
CA GLN A 274 18.93 14.86 -2.34
C GLN A 274 17.89 15.66 -3.14
N CYS A 275 16.65 15.18 -3.21
CA CYS A 275 15.56 15.94 -3.81
C CYS A 275 15.31 17.27 -3.11
N GLY A 276 15.31 17.26 -1.77
CA GLY A 276 15.15 18.48 -0.97
C GLY A 276 16.26 19.51 -1.20
N GLU A 277 17.53 19.06 -1.23
CA GLU A 277 18.68 19.91 -1.55
C GLU A 277 18.59 20.51 -2.95
N ALA A 278 18.19 19.70 -3.94
CA ALA A 278 18.02 20.18 -5.31
C ALA A 278 16.90 21.22 -5.44
N ILE A 279 15.78 21.02 -4.73
CA ILE A 279 14.67 21.98 -4.68
C ILE A 279 15.14 23.29 -4.02
N TYR A 280 15.82 23.19 -2.87
CA TYR A 280 16.32 24.35 -2.14
C TYR A 280 17.37 25.15 -2.94
N ALA A 281 18.24 24.46 -3.67
CA ALA A 281 19.22 25.06 -4.56
C ALA A 281 18.60 25.71 -5.81
N GLY A 282 17.27 25.61 -6.01
CA GLY A 282 16.58 26.14 -7.19
C GLY A 282 16.92 25.39 -8.47
N ASN A 283 17.22 24.11 -8.40
CA ASN A 283 17.47 23.29 -9.58
C ASN A 283 16.18 23.11 -10.40
N ILE A 284 16.13 23.74 -11.57
CA ILE A 284 15.02 23.69 -12.54
C ILE A 284 15.40 22.96 -13.82
N ALA A 285 16.47 22.18 -13.80
CA ALA A 285 16.91 21.44 -14.99
C ALA A 285 15.82 20.46 -15.45
N VAL A 286 15.56 20.48 -16.75
CA VAL A 286 14.63 19.53 -17.38
C VAL A 286 15.36 18.21 -17.57
N ASN A 287 15.19 17.29 -16.64
CA ASN A 287 15.80 15.96 -16.64
C ASN A 287 14.77 14.88 -16.26
N PRO A 288 13.77 14.60 -17.13
CA PRO A 288 12.76 13.60 -16.83
C PRO A 288 13.35 12.19 -16.88
N TYR A 289 12.90 11.34 -15.95
CA TYR A 289 13.14 9.91 -16.05
C TYR A 289 12.56 9.35 -17.35
N ARG A 290 13.32 8.49 -18.01
CA ARG A 290 12.89 7.78 -19.21
C ARG A 290 13.50 6.38 -19.25
N SER A 291 12.66 5.39 -19.56
CA SER A 291 13.07 4.03 -19.92
C SER A 291 12.43 3.63 -21.26
N ASP A 292 12.73 2.44 -21.76
CA ASP A 292 12.11 1.89 -22.96
C ASP A 292 10.58 1.72 -22.84
N ILE A 293 10.08 1.65 -21.60
CA ILE A 293 8.67 1.31 -21.30
C ILE A 293 7.89 2.55 -20.82
N GLU A 294 8.53 3.45 -20.08
CA GLU A 294 7.86 4.58 -19.42
C GLU A 294 8.71 5.85 -19.35
N THR A 295 8.03 6.97 -19.24
CA THR A 295 8.66 8.27 -18.99
C THR A 295 7.83 9.07 -17.99
N SER A 296 8.49 9.86 -17.14
CA SER A 296 7.81 10.81 -16.24
C SER A 296 7.04 11.91 -17.02
N CYS A 297 7.29 12.06 -18.31
CA CYS A 297 6.55 12.99 -19.18
C CYS A 297 5.10 12.56 -19.47
N THR A 298 4.77 11.27 -19.32
CA THR A 298 3.42 10.73 -19.65
C THR A 298 2.31 11.43 -18.87
N TYR A 299 2.55 11.82 -17.63
CA TYR A 299 1.56 12.47 -16.76
C TYR A 299 1.97 13.90 -16.37
N CYS A 300 2.95 14.47 -17.08
CA CYS A 300 3.45 15.80 -16.78
C CYS A 300 2.45 16.88 -17.28
N PRO A 301 1.94 17.75 -16.40
CA PRO A 301 1.02 18.82 -16.81
C PRO A 301 1.67 19.88 -17.72
N TYR A 302 3.01 19.91 -17.77
CA TYR A 302 3.79 20.85 -18.56
C TYR A 302 4.32 20.26 -19.88
N ALA A 303 3.95 19.02 -20.23
CA ALA A 303 4.45 18.34 -21.43
C ALA A 303 4.22 19.18 -22.71
N SER A 304 3.08 19.86 -22.84
CA SER A 304 2.73 20.67 -24.01
C SER A 304 3.54 21.98 -24.15
N VAL A 305 4.13 22.48 -23.07
CA VAL A 305 4.90 23.74 -23.05
C VAL A 305 6.39 23.53 -22.86
N CYS A 306 6.78 22.36 -22.36
CA CYS A 306 8.18 22.04 -22.06
C CYS A 306 9.06 21.97 -23.30
N GLY A 307 8.49 21.62 -24.49
CA GLY A 307 9.22 21.51 -25.74
C GLY A 307 10.26 20.36 -25.78
N MET A 308 10.21 19.47 -24.80
CA MET A 308 11.13 18.34 -24.76
C MET A 308 10.81 17.33 -25.87
N ASP A 309 11.74 17.15 -26.79
CA ASP A 309 11.57 16.19 -27.90
C ASP A 309 11.64 14.75 -27.33
N ALA A 310 10.66 13.94 -27.71
CA ALA A 310 10.62 12.51 -27.40
C ALA A 310 11.84 11.72 -27.95
N LYS A 311 12.64 12.34 -28.82
CA LYS A 311 13.86 11.77 -29.41
C LYS A 311 15.15 12.06 -28.65
N MET A 312 15.11 12.81 -27.54
CA MET A 312 16.31 13.00 -26.73
C MET A 312 16.81 11.65 -26.17
N PRO A 313 18.14 11.41 -26.16
CA PRO A 313 18.72 10.16 -25.69
C PRO A 313 18.35 9.94 -24.21
N VAL A 314 18.10 8.69 -23.87
CA VAL A 314 17.92 8.22 -22.50
C VAL A 314 19.19 8.56 -21.72
N LEU A 315 19.11 9.50 -20.80
CA LEU A 315 20.14 9.69 -19.79
C LEU A 315 19.92 8.63 -18.73
N ASP A 316 20.70 7.56 -18.79
CA ASP A 316 20.77 6.58 -17.71
C ASP A 316 21.21 7.32 -16.44
N ALA A 317 20.31 7.37 -15.45
CA ALA A 317 20.61 7.93 -14.13
C ALA A 317 21.73 7.15 -13.38
N LEU A 318 22.22 6.08 -13.98
CA LEU A 318 23.28 5.22 -13.45
C LEU A 318 24.71 5.72 -13.68
N THR A 319 24.90 6.83 -14.43
CA THR A 319 26.26 7.30 -14.76
C THR A 319 26.79 8.38 -13.83
N SER A 320 26.07 8.77 -12.78
CA SER A 320 26.48 9.80 -11.83
C SER A 320 26.48 9.36 -10.36
N ALA A 321 26.59 8.07 -10.09
CA ALA A 321 26.94 7.63 -8.75
C ALA A 321 28.48 7.63 -8.60
N PRO A 322 29.05 8.34 -7.59
CA PRO A 322 30.49 8.25 -7.29
C PRO A 322 30.87 6.88 -6.72
#